data_4de85e9e27dbcc8be31c7686c615155c
#
_entry.id   4de85e9e27dbcc8be31c7686c615155c
#
_cell.length_a   1.000
_cell.length_b   1.000
_cell.length_c   1.000
_cell.angle_alpha   90.00
_cell.angle_beta   90.00
_cell.angle_gamma   90.00
#
_symmetry.space_group_name_H-M   'P 1'
#
loop_
_entity.id
_entity.type
_entity.pdbx_description
1 polymer ?
#
loop_
_entity_poly.entity_id
_entity_poly.type
_entity_poly.pdbx_seq_one_letter_code
_entity_poly.pdbx_strand_id
1 'polypeptide(L)' 'LALEDLPEHYRMPILLADVEGFAYKEIAEILDVPIGTVMSRLHRGRKQLQKRLYLFAEEHRLLPDPEPVS' A
#
# COMPACT_ATOMS: atom_id res chain seq x y z
N LEU A 1 3.93 7.07 -10.63
CA LEU A 1 2.80 6.55 -9.83
C LEU A 1 3.17 6.49 -8.37
N ALA A 2 2.17 6.63 -7.51
CA ALA A 2 2.39 6.65 -6.07
C ALA A 2 3.09 5.38 -5.54
N LEU A 3 2.77 4.23 -6.11
CA LEU A 3 3.38 2.97 -5.69
C LEU A 3 4.89 2.95 -5.95
N GLU A 4 5.30 3.50 -7.08
CA GLU A 4 6.73 3.57 -7.45
C GLU A 4 7.52 4.47 -6.52
N ASP A 5 6.85 5.44 -5.89
CA ASP A 5 7.47 6.38 -4.97
C ASP A 5 7.65 5.83 -3.57
N LEU A 6 7.03 4.68 -3.28
CA LEU A 6 7.19 4.04 -1.97
C LEU A 6 8.58 3.41 -1.83
N PRO A 7 9.16 3.45 -0.62
CA PRO A 7 10.36 2.66 -0.35
C PRO A 7 10.14 1.19 -0.68
N GLU A 8 11.18 0.53 -1.13
CA GLU A 8 11.08 -0.87 -1.58
C GLU A 8 10.53 -1.80 -0.50
N HIS A 9 10.90 -1.60 0.76
CA HIS A 9 10.45 -2.46 1.84
C HIS A 9 8.94 -2.35 2.11
N TYR A 10 8.28 -1.31 1.63
CA TYR A 10 6.82 -1.20 1.64
C TYR A 10 6.22 -1.64 0.31
N ARG A 11 6.88 -1.30 -0.80
CA ARG A 11 6.36 -1.59 -2.14
C ARG A 11 6.29 -3.09 -2.40
N MET A 12 7.34 -3.83 -2.05
CA MET A 12 7.40 -5.26 -2.35
C MET A 12 6.31 -6.06 -1.64
N PRO A 13 6.08 -5.89 -0.33
CA PRO A 13 4.98 -6.60 0.30
C PRO A 13 3.61 -6.28 -0.33
N ILE A 14 3.39 -5.02 -0.68
CA ILE A 14 2.12 -4.61 -1.30
C ILE A 14 1.95 -5.28 -2.67
N LEU A 15 2.99 -5.29 -3.50
CA LEU A 15 2.92 -5.94 -4.80
C LEU A 15 2.64 -7.43 -4.65
N LEU A 16 3.32 -8.10 -3.73
CA LEU A 16 3.14 -9.53 -3.54
C LEU A 16 1.75 -9.87 -2.99
N ALA A 17 1.22 -9.05 -2.10
CA ALA A 17 -0.09 -9.30 -1.51
C ALA A 17 -1.23 -8.86 -2.41
N ASP A 18 -1.19 -7.63 -2.89
CA ASP A 18 -2.34 -6.98 -3.53
C ASP A 18 -2.38 -7.18 -5.05
N VAL A 19 -1.24 -7.38 -5.68
CA VAL A 19 -1.17 -7.61 -7.13
C VAL A 19 -1.02 -9.10 -7.46
N GLU A 20 -0.06 -9.75 -6.83
CA GLU A 20 0.23 -11.16 -7.10
C GLU A 20 -0.64 -12.13 -6.30
N GLY A 21 -1.22 -11.67 -5.19
CA GLY A 21 -2.15 -12.49 -4.43
C GLY A 21 -1.52 -13.54 -3.52
N PHE A 22 -0.25 -13.38 -3.17
CA PHE A 22 0.40 -14.30 -2.23
C PHE A 22 -0.18 -14.17 -0.83
N ALA A 23 -0.25 -15.28 -0.12
CA ALA A 23 -0.59 -15.25 1.30
C ALA A 23 0.54 -14.60 2.11
N TYR A 24 0.21 -13.99 3.25
CA TYR A 24 1.22 -13.32 4.08
C TYR A 24 2.35 -14.25 4.50
N LYS A 25 2.03 -15.51 4.77
CA LYS A 25 3.03 -16.51 5.10
C LYS A 25 4.00 -16.72 3.95
N GLU A 26 3.47 -16.77 2.73
CA GLU A 26 4.30 -16.92 1.55
C GLU A 26 5.19 -15.70 1.33
N ILE A 27 4.65 -14.51 1.56
CA ILE A 27 5.41 -13.27 1.45
C ILE A 27 6.54 -13.25 2.46
N ALA A 28 6.27 -13.69 3.69
CA ALA A 28 7.30 -13.78 4.72
C ALA A 28 8.45 -14.70 4.28
N GLU A 29 8.13 -15.81 3.65
CA GLU A 29 9.13 -16.72 3.11
C GLU A 29 9.91 -16.12 1.95
N ILE A 30 9.21 -15.48 1.01
CA ILE A 30 9.82 -14.85 -0.16
C ILE A 30 10.79 -13.75 0.25
N LEU A 31 10.37 -12.91 1.20
CA LEU A 31 11.16 -11.78 1.66
C LEU A 31 12.15 -12.14 2.77
N ASP A 32 12.05 -13.36 3.29
CA ASP A 32 12.88 -13.85 4.39
C ASP A 32 12.80 -12.93 5.62
N VAL A 33 11.56 -12.66 6.03
CA VAL A 33 11.26 -11.86 7.22
C VAL A 33 10.14 -12.53 8.02
N PRO A 34 10.02 -12.22 9.32
CA PRO A 34 8.89 -12.72 10.10
C PRO A 34 7.55 -12.25 9.53
N ILE A 35 6.52 -13.07 9.68
CA ILE A 35 5.18 -12.71 9.20
C ILE A 35 4.67 -11.40 9.83
N GLY A 36 5.00 -11.16 11.11
CA GLY A 36 4.65 -9.91 11.76
C GLY A 36 5.24 -8.69 11.08
N THR A 37 6.43 -8.83 10.52
CA THR A 37 7.09 -7.79 9.75
C THR A 37 6.33 -7.52 8.44
N VAL A 38 5.87 -8.59 7.77
CA VAL A 38 5.04 -8.44 6.57
C VAL A 38 3.77 -7.65 6.90
N MET A 39 3.09 -8.04 7.96
CA MET A 39 1.84 -7.39 8.38
C MET A 39 2.07 -5.92 8.72
N SER A 40 3.13 -5.61 9.45
CA SER A 40 3.49 -4.24 9.81
C SER A 40 3.82 -3.40 8.57
N ARG A 41 4.61 -3.96 7.67
CA ARG A 41 4.99 -3.26 6.43
C ARG A 41 3.79 -3.02 5.52
N LEU A 42 2.89 -4.00 5.42
CA LEU A 42 1.66 -3.83 4.64
C LEU A 42 0.79 -2.72 5.23
N HIS A 43 0.62 -2.73 6.54
CA HIS A 43 -0.19 -1.72 7.21
C HIS A 43 0.36 -0.32 6.98
N ARG A 44 1.65 -0.13 7.22
CA ARG A 44 2.29 1.17 7.07
C ARG A 44 2.42 1.59 5.61
N GLY A 45 2.74 0.64 4.75
CA GLY A 45 2.88 0.90 3.32
C GLY A 45 1.56 1.30 2.69
N ARG A 46 0.48 0.60 3.04
CA ARG A 46 -0.85 0.94 2.53
C ARG A 46 -1.30 2.32 2.99
N LYS A 47 -0.96 2.69 4.23
CA LYS A 47 -1.26 4.04 4.70
C LYS A 47 -0.52 5.10 3.91
N GLN A 48 0.76 4.89 3.65
CA GLN A 48 1.54 5.84 2.87
C GLN A 48 1.06 5.91 1.43
N LEU A 49 0.72 4.77 0.84
CA LEU A 49 0.20 4.71 -0.52
C LEU A 49 -1.14 5.45 -0.60
N GLN A 50 -2.02 5.22 0.35
CA GLN A 50 -3.32 5.89 0.39
C GLN A 50 -3.15 7.41 0.48
N LYS A 51 -2.24 7.87 1.33
CA LYS A 51 -1.96 9.29 1.47
C LYS A 51 -1.45 9.89 0.17
N ARG A 52 -0.52 9.20 -0.51
CA ARG A 52 0.03 9.67 -1.78
C ARG A 52 -1.04 9.71 -2.87
N LEU A 53 -1.89 8.71 -2.94
CA LEU A 53 -2.99 8.68 -3.90
C LEU A 53 -4.01 9.78 -3.61
N TYR A 54 -4.28 10.05 -2.35
CA TYR A 54 -5.17 11.14 -1.96
C TYR A 54 -4.62 12.48 -2.43
N LEU A 55 -3.34 12.74 -2.15
CA LEU A 55 -2.70 14.00 -2.55
C LEU A 55 -2.66 14.14 -4.07
N PHE A 56 -2.38 13.06 -4.77
CA PHE A 56 -2.40 13.05 -6.24
C PHE A 56 -3.79 13.37 -6.76
N ALA A 57 -4.80 12.71 -6.22
CA ALA A 57 -6.18 12.89 -6.67
C ALA A 57 -6.68 14.31 -6.37
N GLU A 58 -6.31 14.87 -5.23
CA GLU A 58 -6.66 16.24 -4.88
C GLU A 58 -5.99 17.24 -5.83
N GLU A 59 -4.70 17.06 -6.11
CA GLU A 59 -3.96 17.92 -7.02
C GLU A 59 -4.56 17.90 -8.41
N HIS A 60 -5.02 16.75 -8.87
CA HIS A 60 -5.62 16.60 -10.20
C HIS A 60 -7.14 16.71 -10.18
N ARG A 61 -7.72 17.02 -9.04
CA ARG A 61 -9.18 17.15 -8.86
C ARG A 61 -9.93 15.91 -9.31
N LEU A 62 -9.37 14.75 -8.99
CA LEU A 62 -9.97 13.47 -9.35
C LEU A 62 -10.92 12.94 -8.25
N LEU A 63 -10.86 13.54 -7.05
CA LEU A 63 -11.74 13.15 -5.97
C LEU A 63 -13.12 13.78 -6.16
N PRO A 64 -14.18 13.01 -5.89
CA PRO A 64 -15.50 13.61 -5.84
C PRO A 64 -15.56 14.62 -4.72
N ASP A 65 -16.44 15.60 -4.84
CA ASP A 65 -16.68 16.54 -3.77
C ASP A 65 -17.04 15.75 -2.50
N PRO A 66 -16.58 16.25 -1.32
CA PRO A 66 -16.95 15.57 -0.09
C PRO A 66 -18.46 15.49 -0.01
N GLU A 67 -18.96 14.27 -0.03
CA GLU A 67 -20.38 14.08 0.07
C GLU A 67 -20.87 14.60 1.40
N PRO A 68 -21.99 15.35 1.38
CA PRO A 68 -22.61 15.69 2.63
C PRO A 68 -22.95 14.38 3.32
N VAL A 69 -22.40 14.22 4.50
CA VAL A 69 -22.67 13.04 5.29
C VAL A 69 -24.17 13.01 5.57
N SER A 70 -24.81 12.09 4.92
CA SER A 70 -26.24 11.93 5.15
C SER A 70 -26.47 10.99 6.31
#